data_4a80b95afc53e3a63ee3572cd46b6f64
#
_entry.id   4a80b95afc53e3a63ee3572cd46b6f64
#
_cell.length_a   1.000
_cell.length_b   1.000
_cell.length_c   1.000
_cell.angle_alpha   90.00
_cell.angle_beta   90.00
_cell.angle_gamma   90.00
#
_symmetry.space_group_name_H-M   'P 1'
#
loop_
_entity.id
_entity.type
_entity.pdbx_description
1 polymer ?
#
loop_
_entity_poly.entity_id
_entity_poly.type
_entity_poly.pdbx_seq_one_letter_code
_entity_poly.pdbx_strand_id
1 'polypeptide(L)'
;MATAVFQTYDQGTLDKAYDNRGRFPDTDDCKAAQAAGSDAAKAAYENKLDVRYGDGEADLLDIYFGEGTGPRPIHVFFHGGYWKSNTKNDFGFAAKPF
;
A
#
# COMPACT_ATOMS: atom_id res chain seq x y z
N MET A 1 1.39 -36.21 15.86
CA MET A 1 0.89 -35.85 14.51
C MET A 1 0.05 -34.57 14.57
N ALA A 2 0.28 -33.66 13.65
CA ALA A 2 -0.54 -32.46 13.57
C ALA A 2 -1.95 -32.80 13.08
N THR A 3 -2.97 -32.17 13.66
CA THR A 3 -4.36 -32.37 13.27
C THR A 3 -4.69 -31.53 12.03
N ALA A 4 -5.33 -32.11 11.03
CA ALA A 4 -5.83 -31.39 9.89
C ALA A 4 -6.92 -30.38 10.30
N VAL A 5 -6.81 -29.14 9.87
CA VAL A 5 -7.78 -28.07 10.16
C VAL A 5 -8.57 -27.67 8.92
N PHE A 6 -8.07 -27.96 7.73
CA PHE A 6 -8.79 -27.74 6.48
C PHE A 6 -8.37 -28.81 5.45
N GLN A 7 -9.30 -29.64 5.01
CA GLN A 7 -9.02 -30.78 4.15
C GLN A 7 -7.91 -31.67 4.75
N THR A 8 -6.79 -31.85 4.06
CA THR A 8 -5.63 -32.60 4.54
C THR A 8 -4.53 -31.72 5.14
N TYR A 9 -4.75 -30.41 5.24
CA TYR A 9 -3.75 -29.45 5.71
C TYR A 9 -3.84 -29.24 7.22
N ASP A 10 -2.72 -29.32 7.89
CA ASP A 10 -2.60 -28.85 9.28
C ASP A 10 -2.33 -27.33 9.32
N GLN A 11 -2.39 -26.75 10.52
CA GLN A 11 -2.20 -25.32 10.71
C GLN A 11 -0.82 -24.84 10.23
N GLY A 12 0.24 -25.58 10.55
CA GLY A 12 1.60 -25.20 10.16
C GLY A 12 1.79 -25.16 8.64
N THR A 13 1.17 -26.09 7.93
CA THR A 13 1.20 -26.11 6.45
C THR A 13 0.43 -24.96 5.87
N LEU A 14 -0.74 -24.63 6.44
CA LEU A 14 -1.53 -23.47 6.00
C LEU A 14 -0.79 -22.16 6.27
N ASP A 15 -0.21 -22.00 7.45
CA ASP A 15 0.53 -20.79 7.80
C ASP A 15 1.68 -20.52 6.81
N LYS A 16 2.43 -21.56 6.44
CA LYS A 16 3.47 -21.45 5.42
C LYS A 16 2.93 -21.11 4.04
N ALA A 17 1.79 -21.69 3.66
CA ALA A 17 1.18 -21.44 2.37
C ALA A 17 0.68 -20.00 2.24
N TYR A 18 0.24 -19.39 3.34
CA TYR A 18 -0.24 -18.00 3.38
C TYR A 18 0.85 -16.98 3.74
N ASP A 19 2.05 -17.43 4.11
CA ASP A 19 3.18 -16.53 4.36
C ASP A 19 3.84 -16.09 3.05
N ASN A 20 3.25 -15.12 2.39
CA ASN A 20 3.77 -14.59 1.14
C ASN A 20 5.17 -14.00 1.29
N ARG A 21 5.44 -13.32 2.41
CA ARG A 21 6.75 -12.73 2.67
C ARG A 21 7.84 -13.78 2.79
N GLY A 22 7.56 -14.89 3.47
CA GLY A 22 8.50 -16.00 3.59
C GLY A 22 8.73 -16.73 2.27
N ARG A 23 7.72 -16.78 1.39
CA ARG A 23 7.80 -17.44 0.08
C ARG A 23 8.53 -16.62 -0.98
N PHE A 24 8.53 -15.30 -0.85
CA PHE A 24 9.13 -14.38 -1.81
C PHE A 24 10.18 -13.51 -1.13
N PRO A 25 11.44 -13.96 -1.09
CA PRO A 25 12.51 -13.29 -0.34
C PRO A 25 12.86 -11.90 -0.89
N ASP A 26 12.47 -11.57 -2.11
CA ASP A 26 12.64 -10.25 -2.72
C ASP A 26 11.56 -9.23 -2.29
N THR A 27 10.65 -9.60 -1.40
CA THR A 27 9.59 -8.71 -0.88
C THR A 27 10.16 -7.43 -0.26
N ASP A 28 11.26 -7.52 0.46
CA ASP A 28 11.89 -6.35 1.09
C ASP A 28 12.47 -5.39 0.07
N ASP A 29 13.02 -5.89 -1.04
CA ASP A 29 13.49 -5.06 -2.16
C ASP A 29 12.33 -4.34 -2.86
N CYS A 30 11.21 -5.02 -3.05
CA CYS A 30 10.00 -4.41 -3.58
C CYS A 30 9.47 -3.30 -2.67
N LYS A 31 9.46 -3.51 -1.37
CA LYS A 31 9.05 -2.48 -0.39
C LYS A 31 9.99 -1.28 -0.40
N ALA A 32 11.29 -1.50 -0.51
CA ALA A 32 12.28 -0.42 -0.61
C ALA A 32 12.05 0.40 -1.90
N ALA A 33 11.77 -0.25 -3.02
CA ALA A 33 11.44 0.42 -4.27
C ALA A 33 10.15 1.24 -4.18
N GLN A 34 9.13 0.72 -3.51
CA GLN A 34 7.87 1.45 -3.25
C GLN A 34 8.12 2.71 -2.40
N ALA A 35 8.91 2.59 -1.34
CA ALA A 35 9.25 3.71 -0.48
C ALA A 35 10.01 4.79 -1.25
N ALA A 36 11.03 4.41 -2.02
CA ALA A 36 11.80 5.34 -2.84
C ALA A 36 10.93 6.03 -3.90
N GLY A 37 10.05 5.28 -4.56
CA GLY A 37 9.11 5.83 -5.54
C GLY A 37 8.09 6.80 -4.91
N SER A 38 7.65 6.51 -3.68
CA SER A 38 6.75 7.39 -2.94
C SER A 38 7.43 8.69 -2.51
N ASP A 39 8.67 8.62 -2.05
CA ASP A 39 9.47 9.81 -1.72
C ASP A 39 9.74 10.66 -2.97
N ALA A 40 10.04 10.02 -4.09
CA ALA A 40 10.24 10.69 -5.37
C ALA A 40 8.96 11.42 -5.85
N ALA A 41 7.80 10.81 -5.68
CA ALA A 41 6.51 11.43 -6.03
C ALA A 41 6.22 12.66 -5.16
N LYS A 42 6.48 12.58 -3.85
CA LYS A 42 6.32 13.73 -2.94
C LYS A 42 7.21 14.91 -3.33
N ALA A 43 8.43 14.63 -3.79
CA ALA A 43 9.36 15.67 -4.22
C ALA A 43 9.04 16.24 -5.60
N ALA A 44 8.49 15.41 -6.51
CA ALA A 44 8.29 15.80 -7.91
C ALA A 44 6.94 16.50 -8.17
N TYR A 45 5.90 16.16 -7.41
CA TYR A 45 4.54 16.65 -7.66
C TYR A 45 4.06 17.58 -6.56
N GLU A 46 3.35 18.65 -6.93
CA GLU A 46 2.60 19.46 -5.98
C GLU A 46 1.61 18.56 -5.24
N ASN A 47 1.55 18.69 -3.92
CA ASN A 47 0.73 17.81 -3.11
C ASN A 47 0.22 18.48 -1.85
N LYS A 48 -0.81 17.87 -1.26
CA LYS A 48 -1.25 18.09 0.12
C LYS A 48 -1.27 16.74 0.81
N LEU A 49 -0.46 16.59 1.83
CA LEU A 49 -0.35 15.36 2.61
C LEU A 49 -1.19 15.45 3.89
N ASP A 50 -1.62 14.30 4.38
CA ASP A 50 -2.33 14.17 5.65
C ASP A 50 -3.62 15.01 5.72
N VAL A 51 -4.38 15.05 4.63
CA VAL A 51 -5.68 15.72 4.60
C VAL A 51 -6.71 14.87 5.34
N ARG A 52 -7.27 15.43 6.41
CA ARG A 52 -8.23 14.73 7.25
C ARG A 52 -9.63 14.74 6.61
N TYR A 53 -10.25 13.57 6.54
CA TYR A 53 -11.61 13.41 6.01
C TYR A 53 -12.60 12.86 7.03
N GLY A 54 -12.19 12.56 8.25
CA GLY A 54 -13.02 12.05 9.33
C GLY A 54 -12.36 12.26 10.68
N ASP A 55 -13.03 11.81 11.74
CA ASP A 55 -12.59 12.00 13.12
C ASP A 55 -11.59 10.93 13.62
N GLY A 56 -11.47 9.83 12.88
CA GLY A 56 -10.54 8.74 13.21
C GLY A 56 -9.09 9.16 13.03
N GLU A 57 -8.20 8.59 13.84
CA GLU A 57 -6.76 8.85 13.74
C GLU A 57 -6.19 8.52 12.36
N ALA A 58 -6.70 7.46 11.74
CA ALA A 58 -6.27 7.01 10.42
C ALA A 58 -7.06 7.64 9.25
N ASP A 59 -8.01 8.54 9.53
CA ASP A 59 -8.85 9.16 8.50
C ASP A 59 -8.11 10.29 7.79
N LEU A 60 -7.02 9.94 7.14
CA LEU A 60 -6.11 10.81 6.41
C LEU A 60 -5.91 10.31 4.98
N LEU A 61 -5.85 11.25 4.04
CA LEU A 61 -5.48 10.97 2.65
C LEU A 61 -4.43 11.93 2.16
N ASP A 62 -3.75 11.56 1.10
CA ASP A 62 -2.81 12.43 0.40
C ASP A 62 -3.38 12.79 -0.97
N ILE A 63 -3.19 14.04 -1.38
CA ILE A 63 -3.60 14.57 -2.68
C ILE A 63 -2.35 14.94 -3.46
N TYR A 64 -2.22 14.41 -4.67
CA TYR A 64 -1.19 14.79 -5.64
C TYR A 64 -1.86 15.52 -6.79
N PHE A 65 -1.41 16.73 -7.07
CA PHE A 65 -1.99 17.55 -8.13
C PHE A 65 -1.31 17.24 -9.46
N GLY A 66 -2.12 17.07 -10.50
CA GLY A 66 -1.61 17.00 -11.86
C GLY A 66 -1.15 18.37 -12.38
N GLU A 67 -0.42 18.36 -13.47
CA GLU A 67 0.02 19.59 -14.15
C GLU A 67 -1.13 20.29 -14.86
N GLY A 68 -0.98 21.59 -15.08
CA GLY A 68 -1.94 22.43 -15.82
C GLY A 68 -3.00 23.06 -14.93
N THR A 69 -3.97 23.72 -15.59
CA THR A 69 -5.07 24.45 -14.96
C THR A 69 -6.43 23.94 -15.46
N GLY A 70 -7.50 24.25 -14.71
CA GLY A 70 -8.85 23.86 -15.05
C GLY A 70 -9.28 22.49 -14.54
N PRO A 71 -10.50 22.05 -14.86
CA PRO A 71 -11.03 20.77 -14.42
C PRO A 71 -10.22 19.59 -14.98
N ARG A 72 -9.94 18.61 -14.14
CA ARG A 72 -9.18 17.42 -14.48
C ARG A 72 -9.84 16.17 -13.91
N PRO A 73 -9.64 15.00 -14.53
CA PRO A 73 -10.09 13.74 -13.94
C PRO A 73 -9.44 13.50 -12.58
N ILE A 74 -10.17 12.85 -11.70
CA ILE A 74 -9.68 12.46 -10.37
C ILE A 74 -9.45 10.96 -10.38
N HIS A 75 -8.23 10.53 -10.05
CA HIS A 75 -7.88 9.13 -9.77
C HIS A 75 -7.85 8.91 -8.27
N VAL A 76 -8.62 7.95 -7.78
CA VAL A 76 -8.64 7.59 -6.35
C VAL A 76 -8.00 6.21 -6.19
N PHE A 77 -6.99 6.13 -5.34
CA PHE A 77 -6.25 4.89 -5.07
C PHE A 77 -6.42 4.48 -3.60
N PHE A 78 -6.88 3.26 -3.39
CA PHE A 78 -6.96 2.64 -2.07
C PHE A 78 -5.86 1.60 -1.95
N HIS A 79 -4.99 1.76 -0.97
CA HIS A 79 -3.89 0.82 -0.76
C HIS A 79 -4.37 -0.52 -0.20
N GLY A 80 -3.62 -1.58 -0.50
CA GLY A 80 -3.80 -2.90 0.09
C GLY A 80 -3.06 -3.04 1.42
N GLY A 81 -3.22 -4.18 2.08
CA GLY A 81 -2.55 -4.51 3.35
C GLY A 81 -3.43 -5.31 4.28
N TYR A 82 -4.56 -5.80 3.80
CA TYR A 82 -5.51 -6.64 4.55
C TYR A 82 -5.94 -5.98 5.88
N TRP A 83 -6.11 -4.66 5.88
CA TRP A 83 -6.51 -3.83 7.03
C TRP A 83 -5.55 -3.89 8.23
N LYS A 84 -4.36 -4.45 8.11
CA LYS A 84 -3.41 -4.59 9.22
C LYS A 84 -1.99 -4.17 8.89
N SER A 85 -1.69 -3.89 7.63
CA SER A 85 -0.36 -3.48 7.21
C SER A 85 -0.42 -2.41 6.13
N ASN A 86 0.70 -1.72 5.92
CA ASN A 86 0.87 -0.62 5.00
C ASN A 86 0.10 0.65 5.43
N THR A 87 0.49 1.74 4.86
CA THR A 87 -0.17 3.04 5.02
C THR A 87 -0.19 3.77 3.68
N LYS A 88 -0.94 4.85 3.58
CA LYS A 88 -0.93 5.71 2.38
C LYS A 88 0.47 6.19 2.00
N ASN A 89 1.37 6.33 2.97
CA ASN A 89 2.74 6.79 2.73
C ASN A 89 3.57 5.81 1.91
N ASP A 90 3.21 4.54 1.92
CA ASP A 90 3.89 3.49 1.16
C ASP A 90 3.49 3.48 -0.32
N PHE A 91 2.45 4.21 -0.70
CA PHE A 91 1.84 4.14 -2.03
C PHE A 91 1.83 5.45 -2.81
N GLY A 92 2.53 6.48 -2.37
CA GLY A 92 2.65 7.73 -3.11
C GLY A 92 3.19 7.55 -4.54
N PHE A 93 3.96 6.50 -4.79
CA PHE A 93 4.44 6.15 -6.13
C PHE A 93 3.33 5.96 -7.15
N ALA A 94 2.12 5.61 -6.72
CA ALA A 94 0.97 5.42 -7.60
C ALA A 94 0.51 6.72 -8.29
N ALA A 95 0.97 7.88 -7.82
CA ALA A 95 0.67 9.17 -8.45
C ALA A 95 1.40 9.36 -9.79
N LYS A 96 2.55 8.71 -9.98
CA LYS A 96 3.43 8.94 -11.14
C LYS A 96 2.77 8.71 -12.50
N PRO A 97 1.94 7.67 -12.73
CA PRO A 97 1.33 7.43 -14.05
C PRO A 97 0.25 8.44 -14.44
N PHE A 98 -0.19 9.28 -13.54
CA PHE A 98 -1.32 10.18 -13.72
C PHE A 98 -0.93 11.65 -13.54
#